data_26563fd9f666826c7231bd591075f74e
#
_entry.id   26563fd9f666826c7231bd591075f74e
#
_cell.length_a   1.000
_cell.length_b   1.000
_cell.length_c   1.000
_cell.angle_alpha   90.00
_cell.angle_beta   90.00
_cell.angle_gamma   90.00
#
_symmetry.space_group_name_H-M   'P 1'
#
loop_
_entity.id
_entity.type
_entity.pdbx_description
1 polymer ?
#
loop_
_entity_poly.entity_id
_entity_poly.type
_entity_poly.pdbx_seq_one_letter_code
_entity_poly.pdbx_strand_id
1 'polypeptide(L)'
;GIISASLGKLLQARGFKVTIQKFDPYINIDPGTLNPYEHGECYVTNDGAETDLDLGHYERFLNIPTSQANNVTTGRIYNNVITKERQGEYLGKTVQVIPHITDEIKRNLYLLGESGDYDFIITEIGGSVGDIESLPFIEAVRQVRWDLGPNNALVIHLTLIPYLK
;
A
#
# COMPACT_ATOMS: atom_id res chain seq x y z
N GLY A 1 -3.28 -10.45 -1.13
CA GLY A 1 -4.69 -10.69 -0.93
C GLY A 1 -5.00 -11.58 0.25
N ILE A 2 -5.07 -12.90 0.04
CA ILE A 2 -5.65 -13.81 1.05
C ILE A 2 -4.87 -13.89 2.37
N ILE A 3 -3.56 -13.81 2.35
CA ILE A 3 -2.75 -13.86 3.58
C ILE A 3 -3.00 -12.61 4.43
N SER A 4 -2.98 -11.43 3.82
CA SER A 4 -3.27 -10.17 4.52
C SER A 4 -4.68 -10.16 5.10
N ALA A 5 -5.67 -10.58 4.33
CA ALA A 5 -7.05 -10.66 4.77
C ALA A 5 -7.24 -11.67 5.93
N SER A 6 -6.61 -12.84 5.85
CA SER A 6 -6.66 -13.87 6.89
C SER A 6 -5.99 -13.40 8.17
N LEU A 7 -4.80 -12.78 8.08
CA LEU A 7 -4.12 -12.21 9.23
C LEU A 7 -4.95 -11.12 9.90
N GLY A 8 -5.53 -10.22 9.10
CA GLY A 8 -6.42 -9.18 9.60
C GLY A 8 -7.61 -9.76 10.35
N LYS A 9 -8.23 -10.80 9.80
CA LYS A 9 -9.36 -11.49 10.44
C LYS A 9 -8.98 -12.15 11.76
N LEU A 10 -7.82 -12.78 11.82
CA LEU A 10 -7.30 -13.40 13.05
C LEU A 10 -7.01 -12.35 14.14
N LEU A 11 -6.49 -11.19 13.78
CA LEU A 11 -6.28 -10.09 14.72
C LEU A 11 -7.62 -9.52 15.22
N GLN A 12 -8.61 -9.34 14.33
CA GLN A 12 -9.95 -8.92 14.73
C GLN A 12 -10.61 -9.92 15.70
N ALA A 13 -10.43 -11.21 15.46
CA ALA A 13 -10.95 -12.26 16.36
C ALA A 13 -10.33 -12.19 17.76
N ARG A 14 -9.20 -11.54 17.93
CA ARG A 14 -8.54 -11.24 19.21
C ARG A 14 -8.93 -9.90 19.81
N GLY A 15 -9.85 -9.18 19.18
CA GLY A 15 -10.38 -7.91 19.68
C GLY A 15 -9.65 -6.66 19.19
N PHE A 16 -8.71 -6.78 18.26
CA PHE A 16 -7.99 -5.64 17.72
C PHE A 16 -8.77 -4.96 16.57
N LYS A 17 -8.61 -3.64 16.48
CA LYS A 17 -9.08 -2.86 15.34
C LYS A 17 -8.02 -2.91 14.22
N VAL A 18 -8.40 -3.42 13.08
CA VAL A 18 -7.49 -3.71 11.97
C VAL A 18 -7.99 -3.11 10.67
N THR A 19 -7.10 -2.52 9.89
CA THR A 19 -7.36 -2.21 8.48
C THR A 19 -6.24 -2.75 7.61
N ILE A 20 -6.49 -2.81 6.31
CA ILE A 20 -5.51 -3.27 5.31
C ILE A 20 -5.39 -2.20 4.23
N GLN A 21 -4.17 -1.90 3.82
CA GLN A 21 -3.89 -1.07 2.65
C GLN A 21 -3.08 -1.84 1.62
N LYS A 22 -3.31 -1.52 0.35
CA LYS A 22 -2.66 -2.13 -0.80
C LYS A 22 -1.81 -1.10 -1.53
N PHE A 23 -0.55 -1.43 -1.79
CA PHE A 23 0.36 -0.63 -2.60
C PHE A 23 0.68 -1.40 -3.87
N ASP A 24 0.32 -0.81 -4.99
CA ASP A 24 0.48 -1.41 -6.31
C ASP A 24 1.61 -0.73 -7.09
N PRO A 25 2.61 -1.49 -7.55
CA PRO A 25 3.80 -0.91 -8.20
C PRO A 25 3.60 -0.48 -9.65
N TYR A 26 2.41 -0.66 -10.24
CA TYR A 26 2.16 -0.21 -11.61
C TYR A 26 2.06 1.33 -11.71
N ILE A 27 2.32 1.84 -12.93
CA ILE A 27 2.41 3.30 -13.21
C ILE A 27 1.03 3.97 -13.38
N ASN A 28 -0.04 3.22 -13.54
CA ASN A 28 -1.38 3.79 -13.62
C ASN A 28 -1.73 4.56 -12.34
N ILE A 29 -2.41 5.69 -12.48
CA ILE A 29 -2.86 6.51 -11.34
C ILE A 29 -3.82 5.73 -10.44
N ASP A 30 -4.72 5.00 -11.08
CA ASP A 30 -5.68 4.08 -10.49
C ASP A 30 -5.96 2.93 -11.46
N PRO A 31 -6.65 1.87 -11.05
CA PRO A 31 -6.94 0.72 -11.91
C PRO A 31 -8.16 0.89 -12.81
N GLY A 32 -8.85 2.04 -12.80
CA GLY A 32 -10.11 2.25 -13.52
C GLY A 32 -10.02 2.08 -15.05
N THR A 33 -8.82 2.31 -15.62
CA THR A 33 -8.55 2.14 -17.06
C THR A 33 -7.80 0.86 -17.40
N LEU A 34 -7.48 0.02 -16.41
CA LEU A 34 -6.79 -1.25 -16.65
C LEU A 34 -7.70 -2.26 -17.33
N ASN A 35 -7.10 -3.11 -18.17
CA ASN A 35 -7.79 -4.20 -18.80
C ASN A 35 -8.21 -5.25 -17.77
N PRO A 36 -9.53 -5.51 -17.58
CA PRO A 36 -10.00 -6.45 -16.58
C PRO A 36 -9.54 -7.90 -16.82
N TYR A 37 -9.22 -8.28 -18.06
CA TYR A 37 -8.69 -9.61 -18.37
C TYR A 37 -7.24 -9.80 -17.88
N GLU A 38 -6.50 -8.71 -17.69
CA GLU A 38 -5.12 -8.75 -17.22
C GLU A 38 -5.01 -8.53 -15.71
N HIS A 39 -5.83 -7.65 -15.14
CA HIS A 39 -5.73 -7.18 -13.76
C HIS A 39 -6.93 -7.50 -12.87
N GLY A 40 -7.98 -8.11 -13.42
CA GLY A 40 -9.25 -8.26 -12.74
C GLY A 40 -10.10 -6.99 -12.79
N GLU A 41 -11.25 -7.04 -12.15
CA GLU A 41 -12.19 -5.92 -12.10
C GLU A 41 -11.70 -4.85 -11.12
N CYS A 42 -12.05 -3.59 -11.42
CA CYS A 42 -11.85 -2.47 -10.50
C CYS A 42 -12.88 -2.54 -9.37
N TYR A 43 -12.44 -2.30 -8.14
CA TYR A 43 -13.31 -2.16 -6.97
C TYR A 43 -13.48 -0.67 -6.63
N VAL A 44 -14.73 -0.23 -6.42
CA VAL A 44 -15.03 1.16 -6.05
C VAL A 44 -15.39 1.23 -4.58
N THR A 45 -14.65 2.03 -3.83
CA THR A 45 -14.88 2.26 -2.41
C THR A 45 -16.06 3.19 -2.14
N ASN A 46 -16.56 3.27 -0.90
CA ASN A 46 -17.69 4.11 -0.55
C ASN A 46 -17.44 5.61 -0.79
N ASP A 47 -16.19 6.05 -0.76
CA ASP A 47 -15.78 7.42 -1.08
C ASP A 47 -15.52 7.65 -2.58
N GLY A 48 -15.86 6.67 -3.44
CA GLY A 48 -15.82 6.79 -4.88
C GLY A 48 -14.44 6.53 -5.51
N ALA A 49 -13.46 6.05 -4.75
CA ALA A 49 -12.15 5.74 -5.31
C ALA A 49 -12.18 4.42 -6.10
N GLU A 50 -11.64 4.45 -7.31
CA GLU A 50 -11.35 3.26 -8.10
C GLU A 50 -10.07 2.61 -7.57
N THR A 51 -10.15 1.33 -7.20
CA THR A 51 -9.09 0.63 -6.48
C THR A 51 -8.89 -0.78 -7.00
N ASP A 52 -7.78 -1.41 -6.59
CA ASP A 52 -7.53 -2.82 -6.86
C ASP A 52 -8.62 -3.71 -6.24
N LEU A 53 -8.93 -4.80 -6.94
CA LEU A 53 -9.96 -5.77 -6.52
C LEU A 53 -9.70 -6.36 -5.11
N ASP A 54 -8.46 -6.43 -4.69
CA ASP A 54 -8.09 -6.92 -3.36
C ASP A 54 -8.78 -6.13 -2.23
N LEU A 55 -9.09 -4.84 -2.43
CA LEU A 55 -9.82 -4.07 -1.43
C LEU A 55 -11.21 -4.65 -1.15
N GLY A 56 -11.91 -5.10 -2.19
CA GLY A 56 -13.18 -5.80 -2.03
C GLY A 56 -13.06 -7.09 -1.23
N HIS A 57 -11.95 -7.81 -1.40
CA HIS A 57 -11.66 -8.99 -0.59
C HIS A 57 -11.37 -8.62 0.86
N TYR A 58 -10.60 -7.55 1.12
CA TYR A 58 -10.34 -7.09 2.48
C TYR A 58 -11.63 -6.68 3.20
N GLU A 59 -12.50 -5.92 2.54
CA GLU A 59 -13.80 -5.55 3.10
C GLU A 59 -14.65 -6.77 3.43
N ARG A 60 -14.67 -7.76 2.54
CA ARG A 60 -15.42 -9.00 2.76
C ARG A 60 -14.90 -9.77 3.96
N PHE A 61 -13.59 -9.90 4.13
CA PHE A 61 -12.99 -10.64 5.25
C PHE A 61 -13.12 -9.91 6.57
N LEU A 62 -12.88 -8.61 6.58
CA LEU A 62 -12.82 -7.81 7.79
C LEU A 62 -14.18 -7.22 8.19
N ASN A 63 -15.12 -7.16 7.24
CA ASN A 63 -16.40 -6.48 7.41
C ASN A 63 -16.25 -5.04 7.87
N ILE A 64 -15.30 -4.32 7.27
CA ILE A 64 -15.05 -2.89 7.47
C ILE A 64 -14.97 -2.19 6.13
N PRO A 65 -15.38 -0.93 6.01
CA PRO A 65 -15.20 -0.17 4.78
C PRO A 65 -13.71 0.18 4.58
N THR A 66 -13.33 0.33 3.32
CA THR A 66 -12.07 0.94 2.90
C THR A 66 -12.34 2.26 2.19
N SER A 67 -11.29 3.04 2.01
CA SER A 67 -11.32 4.35 1.37
C SER A 67 -10.17 4.52 0.38
N GLN A 68 -10.10 5.66 -0.26
CA GLN A 68 -8.99 6.03 -1.13
C GLN A 68 -7.62 5.89 -0.44
N ALA A 69 -7.53 6.06 0.88
CA ALA A 69 -6.28 5.91 1.63
C ALA A 69 -5.78 4.46 1.72
N ASN A 70 -6.66 3.49 1.45
CA ASN A 70 -6.32 2.08 1.52
C ASN A 70 -5.70 1.53 0.23
N ASN A 71 -5.67 2.29 -0.87
CA ASN A 71 -5.01 1.86 -2.11
C ASN A 71 -4.12 2.95 -2.66
N VAL A 72 -2.87 2.62 -2.92
CA VAL A 72 -1.85 3.55 -3.43
C VAL A 72 -1.12 2.92 -4.59
N THR A 73 -1.01 3.65 -5.70
CA THR A 73 -0.27 3.21 -6.89
C THR A 73 1.04 3.98 -7.04
N THR A 74 2.01 3.41 -7.72
CA THR A 74 3.22 4.14 -8.14
C THR A 74 2.85 5.40 -8.91
N GLY A 75 1.90 5.31 -9.84
CA GLY A 75 1.44 6.46 -10.63
C GLY A 75 0.96 7.61 -9.75
N ARG A 76 0.16 7.34 -8.74
CA ARG A 76 -0.29 8.35 -7.78
C ARG A 76 0.86 8.97 -6.99
N ILE A 77 1.80 8.18 -6.51
CA ILE A 77 2.99 8.66 -5.78
C ILE A 77 3.80 9.61 -6.66
N TYR A 78 4.16 9.19 -7.87
CA TYR A 78 4.96 10.01 -8.78
C TYR A 78 4.22 11.27 -9.23
N ASN A 79 2.92 11.15 -9.53
CA ASN A 79 2.11 12.30 -9.90
C ASN A 79 2.07 13.36 -8.78
N ASN A 80 1.94 12.94 -7.53
CA ASN A 80 1.97 13.87 -6.39
C ASN A 80 3.33 14.57 -6.27
N VAL A 81 4.43 13.83 -6.38
CA VAL A 81 5.78 14.41 -6.29
C VAL A 81 6.05 15.36 -7.47
N ILE A 82 5.68 14.98 -8.70
CA ILE A 82 5.84 15.82 -9.89
C ILE A 82 4.97 17.08 -9.76
N THR A 83 3.75 16.95 -9.27
CA THR A 83 2.86 18.11 -9.06
C THR A 83 3.47 19.10 -8.06
N LYS A 84 3.99 18.62 -6.93
CA LYS A 84 4.70 19.44 -5.93
C LYS A 84 5.94 20.11 -6.52
N GLU A 85 6.70 19.39 -7.35
CA GLU A 85 7.85 19.96 -8.06
C GLU A 85 7.40 21.13 -8.97
N ARG A 86 6.36 20.94 -9.78
CA ARG A 86 5.82 21.98 -10.67
C ARG A 86 5.24 23.18 -9.91
N GLN A 87 4.78 22.99 -8.69
CA GLN A 87 4.30 24.05 -7.79
C GLN A 87 5.44 24.74 -7.03
N GLY A 88 6.68 24.28 -7.18
CA GLY A 88 7.86 24.88 -6.54
C GLY A 88 8.06 24.50 -5.07
N GLU A 89 7.36 23.50 -4.56
CA GLU A 89 7.44 23.11 -3.15
C GLU A 89 8.83 22.63 -2.72
N TYR A 90 9.65 22.17 -3.67
CA TYR A 90 11.02 21.71 -3.38
C TYR A 90 12.07 22.81 -3.49
N LEU A 91 11.67 24.06 -3.73
CA LEU A 91 12.55 25.25 -3.71
C LEU A 91 13.80 25.10 -4.61
N GLY A 92 13.64 24.51 -5.79
CA GLY A 92 14.73 24.35 -6.76
C GLY A 92 15.69 23.19 -6.45
N LYS A 93 15.41 22.37 -5.44
CA LYS A 93 16.20 21.15 -5.18
C LYS A 93 16.01 20.12 -6.30
N THR A 94 17.04 19.31 -6.55
CA THR A 94 16.91 18.14 -7.41
C THR A 94 15.98 17.13 -6.74
N VAL A 95 14.88 16.78 -7.41
CA VAL A 95 13.91 15.78 -6.92
C VAL A 95 14.35 14.40 -7.39
N GLN A 96 14.49 13.47 -6.47
CA GLN A 96 15.03 12.13 -6.69
C GLN A 96 14.12 11.07 -6.08
N VAL A 97 14.33 9.80 -6.47
CA VAL A 97 13.59 8.67 -5.88
C VAL A 97 13.80 8.63 -4.37
N ILE A 98 15.05 8.74 -3.93
CA ILE A 98 15.39 8.93 -2.51
C ILE A 98 15.92 10.37 -2.36
N PRO A 99 15.30 11.20 -1.50
CA PRO A 99 14.24 10.87 -0.54
C PRO A 99 12.79 11.13 -1.00
N HIS A 100 12.56 11.82 -2.13
CA HIS A 100 11.25 12.44 -2.41
C HIS A 100 10.13 11.42 -2.70
N ILE A 101 10.41 10.38 -3.50
CA ILE A 101 9.45 9.31 -3.77
C ILE A 101 9.28 8.42 -2.52
N THR A 102 10.38 8.07 -1.86
CA THR A 102 10.31 7.25 -0.64
C THR A 102 9.58 7.98 0.49
N ASP A 103 9.75 9.27 0.65
CA ASP A 103 9.02 10.06 1.65
C ASP A 103 7.52 10.13 1.34
N GLU A 104 7.14 10.28 0.06
CA GLU A 104 5.73 10.25 -0.33
C GLU A 104 5.10 8.87 -0.11
N ILE A 105 5.84 7.77 -0.35
CA ILE A 105 5.39 6.41 0.01
C ILE A 105 5.21 6.29 1.52
N LYS A 106 6.18 6.73 2.31
CA LYS A 106 6.13 6.69 3.78
C LYS A 106 4.94 7.49 4.31
N ARG A 107 4.68 8.68 3.75
CA ARG A 107 3.51 9.49 4.10
C ARG A 107 2.21 8.70 3.94
N ASN A 108 2.06 7.97 2.82
CA ASN A 108 0.88 7.13 2.60
C ASN A 108 0.85 5.89 3.52
N LEU A 109 2.00 5.34 3.89
CA LEU A 109 2.08 4.25 4.88
C LEU A 109 1.55 4.69 6.26
N TYR A 110 1.84 5.93 6.67
CA TYR A 110 1.43 6.46 7.97
C TYR A 110 -0.01 6.99 8.01
N LEU A 111 -0.57 7.36 6.85
CA LEU A 111 -1.84 8.10 6.76
C LEU A 111 -2.99 7.46 7.54
N LEU A 112 -3.16 6.14 7.44
CA LEU A 112 -4.21 5.43 8.18
C LEU A 112 -3.91 5.33 9.68
N GLY A 113 -2.64 5.38 10.06
CA GLY A 113 -2.23 5.35 11.47
C GLY A 113 -2.43 6.68 12.19
N GLU A 114 -2.42 7.78 11.46
CA GLU A 114 -2.60 9.12 12.03
C GLU A 114 -4.01 9.34 12.59
N SER A 115 -5.01 8.61 12.12
CA SER A 115 -6.37 8.67 12.65
C SER A 115 -6.50 8.15 14.09
N GLY A 116 -5.61 7.23 14.50
CA GLY A 116 -5.68 6.55 15.79
C GLY A 116 -6.82 5.52 15.90
N ASP A 117 -7.50 5.22 14.80
CA ASP A 117 -8.67 4.33 14.79
C ASP A 117 -8.29 2.85 14.80
N TYR A 118 -7.05 2.51 14.50
CA TYR A 118 -6.59 1.14 14.29
C TYR A 118 -5.43 0.77 15.21
N ASP A 119 -5.49 -0.47 15.75
CA ASP A 119 -4.38 -1.07 16.49
C ASP A 119 -3.33 -1.66 15.54
N PHE A 120 -3.78 -2.16 14.38
CA PHE A 120 -2.93 -2.73 13.34
C PHE A 120 -3.33 -2.23 11.96
N ILE A 121 -2.32 -1.88 11.18
CA ILE A 121 -2.44 -1.59 9.76
C ILE A 121 -1.58 -2.60 9.01
N ILE A 122 -2.21 -3.41 8.18
CA ILE A 122 -1.52 -4.39 7.34
C ILE A 122 -1.31 -3.75 5.97
N THR A 123 -0.07 -3.52 5.59
CA THR A 123 0.27 -2.99 4.26
C THR A 123 0.72 -4.13 3.36
N GLU A 124 -0.03 -4.40 2.32
CA GLU A 124 0.35 -5.35 1.28
C GLU A 124 1.04 -4.61 0.13
N ILE A 125 2.28 -5.00 -0.16
CA ILE A 125 3.02 -4.51 -1.32
C ILE A 125 2.80 -5.49 -2.46
N GLY A 126 2.23 -5.00 -3.56
CA GLY A 126 2.03 -5.76 -4.79
C GLY A 126 3.34 -6.01 -5.54
N GLY A 127 3.29 -6.90 -6.53
CA GLY A 127 4.45 -7.32 -7.32
C GLY A 127 5.35 -8.32 -6.60
N SER A 128 6.47 -8.63 -7.22
CA SER A 128 7.46 -9.56 -6.67
C SER A 128 8.65 -8.81 -6.08
N VAL A 129 9.20 -9.33 -4.99
CA VAL A 129 10.46 -8.80 -4.44
C VAL A 129 11.58 -9.03 -5.44
N GLY A 130 12.25 -7.94 -5.83
CA GLY A 130 13.29 -7.96 -6.87
C GLY A 130 12.85 -7.31 -8.19
N ASP A 131 11.55 -7.11 -8.41
CA ASP A 131 11.08 -6.33 -9.55
C ASP A 131 11.50 -4.87 -9.38
N ILE A 132 11.93 -4.25 -10.48
CA ILE A 132 12.43 -2.88 -10.46
C ILE A 132 11.37 -1.87 -10.01
N GLU A 133 10.11 -2.13 -10.33
CA GLU A 133 8.98 -1.30 -9.97
C GLU A 133 8.72 -1.28 -8.46
N SER A 134 9.07 -2.36 -7.77
CA SER A 134 8.84 -2.51 -6.33
C SER A 134 9.96 -1.92 -5.47
N LEU A 135 11.12 -1.61 -6.04
CA LEU A 135 12.30 -1.16 -5.28
C LEU A 135 12.04 0.09 -4.41
N PRO A 136 11.36 1.16 -4.88
CA PRO A 136 11.08 2.32 -4.03
C PRO A 136 10.19 1.98 -2.83
N PHE A 137 9.23 1.05 -3.00
CA PHE A 137 8.38 0.59 -1.90
C PHE A 137 9.18 -0.21 -0.88
N ILE A 138 10.04 -1.12 -1.33
CA ILE A 138 10.90 -1.92 -0.44
C ILE A 138 11.85 -1.02 0.36
N GLU A 139 12.43 -0.01 -0.28
CA GLU A 139 13.28 0.97 0.42
C GLU A 139 12.47 1.80 1.42
N ALA A 140 11.28 2.27 1.06
CA ALA A 140 10.41 2.98 1.99
C ALA A 140 10.03 2.12 3.21
N VAL A 141 9.70 0.84 3.01
CA VAL A 141 9.42 -0.11 4.10
C VAL A 141 10.63 -0.31 5.00
N ARG A 142 11.83 -0.41 4.43
CA ARG A 142 13.07 -0.49 5.21
C ARG A 142 13.23 0.74 6.13
N GLN A 143 12.99 1.93 5.58
CA GLN A 143 13.05 3.18 6.35
C GLN A 143 11.97 3.24 7.43
N VAL A 144 10.71 2.90 7.11
CA VAL A 144 9.61 2.86 8.08
C VAL A 144 9.90 1.93 9.24
N ARG A 145 10.45 0.73 8.96
CA ARG A 145 10.86 -0.20 10.01
C ARG A 145 11.92 0.39 10.94
N TRP A 146 12.85 1.16 10.36
CA TRP A 146 13.87 1.86 11.15
C TRP A 146 13.25 2.98 11.98
N ASP A 147 12.41 3.81 11.39
CA ASP A 147 11.80 4.97 12.04
C ASP A 147 10.87 4.57 13.19
N LEU A 148 10.07 3.52 13.01
CA LEU A 148 9.12 3.03 14.01
C LEU A 148 9.74 2.10 15.05
N GLY A 149 10.89 1.52 14.74
CA GLY A 149 11.57 0.54 15.59
C GLY A 149 10.94 -0.85 15.58
N PRO A 150 11.64 -1.85 16.16
CA PRO A 150 11.28 -3.27 16.02
C PRO A 150 9.97 -3.66 16.71
N ASN A 151 9.51 -2.88 17.67
CA ASN A 151 8.28 -3.17 18.40
C ASN A 151 7.01 -2.66 17.70
N ASN A 152 7.15 -1.77 16.71
CA ASN A 152 6.03 -1.11 16.06
C ASN A 152 5.91 -1.45 14.56
N ALA A 153 6.88 -2.12 13.99
CA ALA A 153 6.87 -2.52 12.58
C ALA A 153 7.43 -3.92 12.37
N LEU A 154 6.63 -4.78 11.76
CA LEU A 154 7.00 -6.14 11.36
C LEU A 154 6.92 -6.26 9.84
N VAL A 155 7.93 -6.85 9.22
CA VAL A 155 7.93 -7.17 7.79
C VAL A 155 7.77 -8.68 7.61
N ILE A 156 6.79 -9.07 6.81
CA ILE A 156 6.53 -10.46 6.45
C ILE A 156 6.83 -10.62 4.96
N HIS A 157 7.82 -11.42 4.63
CA HIS A 157 8.15 -11.77 3.24
C HIS A 157 7.48 -13.09 2.88
N LEU A 158 6.56 -13.04 1.92
CA LEU A 158 5.91 -14.24 1.41
C LEU A 158 6.73 -14.84 0.29
N THR A 159 6.91 -16.16 0.34
CA THR A 159 7.56 -16.92 -0.73
C THR A 159 6.89 -18.27 -0.91
N LEU A 160 6.90 -18.78 -2.14
CA LEU A 160 6.42 -20.11 -2.43
C LEU A 160 7.51 -21.14 -2.12
N ILE A 161 7.20 -22.09 -1.26
CA ILE A 161 8.08 -23.24 -1.00
C ILE A 161 7.38 -24.48 -1.54
N PRO A 162 7.72 -24.93 -2.77
CA PRO A 162 7.09 -26.09 -3.37
C PRO A 162 7.58 -27.37 -2.68
N TYR A 163 6.65 -28.29 -2.44
CA TYR A 163 7.00 -29.65 -2.06
C TYR A 163 7.20 -30.49 -3.34
N LEU A 164 8.41 -30.96 -3.53
CA LEU A 164 8.75 -31.88 -4.65
C LEU A 164 8.82 -33.30 -4.08
N LYS A 165 8.06 -34.22 -4.71
CA LYS A 165 8.15 -35.66 -4.43
C LYS A 165 9.32 -36.27 -5.14
#